data_ab48f70db8d39a3526fcaee2fbcad8c2
#
_entry.id   ab48f70db8d39a3526fcaee2fbcad8c2
#
_cell.length_a   1.000
_cell.length_b   1.000
_cell.length_c   1.000
_cell.angle_alpha   90.00
_cell.angle_beta   90.00
_cell.angle_gamma   90.00
#
_symmetry.space_group_name_H-M   'P 1'
#
loop_
_entity.id
_entity.type
_entity.pdbx_description
1 polymer ?
#
loop_
_entity_poly.entity_id
_entity_poly.type
_entity_poly.pdbx_seq_one_letter_code
_entity_poly.pdbx_strand_id
1 'polypeptide(L)'
;MIKSSLLELTPSIKQYIEEKFNDLDRFLEQWKDKDAIEARVEVARTTKHHYKGDVFYAEINLSFPGNNLRAEATTGDIYNSIDEIHNDIKRQLRKYRTGRMESIRKGARKIKEWIKGI
;
A
#
# COMPACT_ATOMS: atom_id res chain seq x y z
N MET A 1 -7.86 7.26 -2.13
CA MET A 1 -7.73 8.60 -1.55
C MET A 1 -6.26 8.99 -1.43
N ILE A 2 -5.93 10.20 -1.84
CA ILE A 2 -4.57 10.73 -1.76
C ILE A 2 -4.58 11.92 -0.81
N LYS A 3 -3.63 11.94 0.13
CA LYS A 3 -3.48 13.02 1.09
C LYS A 3 -2.04 13.52 1.09
N SER A 4 -1.83 14.81 1.26
CA SER A 4 -0.49 15.39 1.39
C SER A 4 -0.39 16.29 2.61
N SER A 5 0.79 16.31 3.23
CA SER A 5 1.09 17.12 4.40
C SER A 5 2.44 17.81 4.19
N LEU A 6 2.49 19.12 4.40
CA LEU A 6 3.70 19.93 4.24
C LEU A 6 4.34 19.77 2.85
N LEU A 7 3.57 19.31 1.90
CA LEU A 7 4.00 19.09 0.52
C LEU A 7 2.83 19.47 -0.40
N GLU A 8 3.11 20.31 -1.39
CA GLU A 8 2.10 20.63 -2.38
C GLU A 8 1.87 19.43 -3.29
N LEU A 9 0.62 18.98 -3.37
CA LEU A 9 0.25 17.90 -4.27
C LEU A 9 0.07 18.47 -5.68
N THR A 10 1.17 18.56 -6.42
CA THR A 10 1.13 19.07 -7.79
C THR A 10 0.39 18.12 -8.71
N PRO A 11 -0.12 18.62 -9.86
CA PRO A 11 -0.72 17.71 -10.86
C PRO A 11 0.22 16.59 -11.30
N SER A 12 1.52 16.87 -11.39
CA SER A 12 2.52 15.87 -11.77
C SER A 12 2.64 14.75 -10.74
N ILE A 13 2.68 15.10 -9.46
CA ILE A 13 2.76 14.11 -8.38
C ILE A 13 1.47 13.29 -8.33
N LYS A 14 0.33 13.95 -8.42
CA LYS A 14 -0.96 13.27 -8.42
C LYS A 14 -1.08 12.27 -9.57
N GLN A 15 -0.71 12.71 -10.76
CA GLN A 15 -0.73 11.86 -11.95
C GLN A 15 0.21 10.67 -11.80
N TYR A 16 1.41 10.91 -11.26
CA TYR A 16 2.39 9.84 -11.03
C TYR A 16 1.83 8.77 -10.09
N ILE A 17 1.21 9.19 -8.99
CA ILE A 17 0.57 8.27 -8.05
C ILE A 17 -0.53 7.47 -8.74
N GLU A 18 -1.41 8.15 -9.46
CA GLU A 18 -2.53 7.49 -10.13
C GLU A 18 -2.06 6.47 -11.17
N GLU A 19 -1.08 6.83 -11.99
CA GLU A 19 -0.53 5.92 -12.98
C GLU A 19 0.19 4.73 -12.34
N LYS A 20 0.98 5.01 -11.31
CA LYS A 20 1.76 3.99 -10.63
C LYS A 20 0.86 2.94 -9.97
N PHE A 21 -0.22 3.39 -9.33
CA PHE A 21 -1.11 2.50 -8.61
C PHE A 21 -2.26 1.95 -9.45
N ASN A 22 -2.34 2.31 -10.72
CA ASN A 22 -3.34 1.78 -11.62
C ASN A 22 -3.21 0.25 -11.80
N ASP A 23 -2.00 -0.28 -11.75
CA ASP A 23 -1.80 -1.72 -11.85
C ASP A 23 -2.27 -2.47 -10.60
N LEU A 24 -2.33 -1.81 -9.45
CA LEU A 24 -2.91 -2.40 -8.25
C LEU A 24 -4.41 -2.65 -8.43
N ASP A 25 -5.11 -1.73 -9.07
CA ASP A 25 -6.53 -1.90 -9.36
C ASP A 25 -6.74 -3.17 -10.19
N ARG A 26 -5.92 -3.38 -11.21
CA ARG A 26 -5.99 -4.60 -12.02
C ARG A 26 -5.72 -5.84 -11.21
N PHE A 27 -4.74 -5.78 -10.33
CA PHE A 27 -4.41 -6.90 -9.44
C PHE A 27 -5.59 -7.23 -8.52
N LEU A 28 -6.22 -6.19 -7.97
CA LEU A 28 -7.32 -6.33 -7.02
C LEU A 28 -8.63 -6.75 -7.69
N GLU A 29 -8.78 -6.55 -8.99
CA GLU A 29 -9.97 -7.01 -9.72
C GLU A 29 -10.21 -8.50 -9.61
N GLN A 30 -9.16 -9.27 -9.32
CA GLN A 30 -9.25 -10.71 -9.12
C GLN A 30 -9.85 -11.11 -7.77
N TRP A 31 -10.04 -10.14 -6.87
CA TRP A 31 -10.59 -10.39 -5.55
C TRP A 31 -12.12 -10.29 -5.60
N LYS A 32 -12.78 -11.23 -4.93
CA LYS A 32 -14.25 -11.26 -4.91
C LYS A 32 -14.87 -10.01 -4.30
N ASP A 33 -14.22 -9.47 -3.28
CA ASP A 33 -14.76 -8.34 -2.52
C ASP A 33 -13.95 -7.06 -2.78
N LYS A 34 -13.56 -6.83 -4.04
CA LYS A 34 -12.74 -5.67 -4.36
C LYS A 34 -13.36 -4.35 -3.95
N ASP A 35 -14.69 -4.26 -3.97
CA ASP A 35 -15.41 -3.03 -3.60
C ASP A 35 -15.31 -2.73 -2.10
N ALA A 36 -14.95 -3.72 -1.29
CA ALA A 36 -14.72 -3.55 0.14
C ALA A 36 -13.27 -3.20 0.46
N ILE A 37 -12.41 -3.10 -0.54
CA ILE A 37 -11.00 -2.76 -0.37
C ILE A 37 -10.82 -1.26 -0.55
N GLU A 38 -10.25 -0.60 0.45
CA GLU A 38 -9.92 0.81 0.38
C GLU A 38 -8.42 1.02 0.31
N ALA A 39 -8.01 1.90 -0.60
CA ALA A 39 -6.62 2.30 -0.72
C ALA A 39 -6.47 3.78 -0.32
N ARG A 40 -5.52 4.05 0.57
CA ARG A 40 -5.18 5.42 0.97
C ARG A 40 -3.71 5.64 0.75
N VAL A 41 -3.38 6.70 0.03
CA VAL A 41 -1.99 7.11 -0.19
C VAL A 41 -1.78 8.46 0.48
N GLU A 42 -0.73 8.56 1.27
CA GLU A 42 -0.33 9.81 1.88
C GLU A 42 1.10 10.13 1.48
N VAL A 43 1.32 11.38 1.08
CA VAL A 43 2.65 11.89 0.78
C VAL A 43 2.91 13.10 1.66
N ALA A 44 4.14 13.26 2.11
CA ALA A 44 4.48 14.34 3.01
C ALA A 44 5.94 14.73 2.86
N ARG A 45 6.23 15.97 3.22
CA ARG A 45 7.60 16.39 3.43
C ARG A 45 7.85 16.31 4.93
N THR A 46 8.93 15.63 5.32
CA THR A 46 9.24 15.51 6.74
C THR A 46 9.85 16.79 7.28
N THR A 47 9.65 17.04 8.57
CA THR A 47 10.24 18.17 9.27
C THR A 47 11.46 17.78 10.10
N LYS A 48 11.94 16.55 9.96
CA LYS A 48 13.10 16.05 10.71
C LYS A 48 14.38 16.53 10.05
N HIS A 49 14.82 17.71 10.45
CA HIS A 49 15.96 18.41 9.85
C HIS A 49 17.31 17.70 10.03
N HIS A 50 17.43 16.78 10.96
CA HIS A 50 18.68 16.05 11.20
C HIS A 50 18.92 14.93 10.20
N TYR A 51 17.97 14.59 9.36
CA TYR A 51 18.13 13.61 8.29
C TYR A 51 18.40 14.33 6.97
N LYS A 52 19.66 14.42 6.61
CA LYS A 52 20.03 15.04 5.33
C LYS A 52 19.61 14.13 4.17
N GLY A 53 18.91 14.68 3.22
CA GLY A 53 18.57 14.02 1.96
C GLY A 53 17.33 13.17 1.97
N ASP A 54 16.87 12.71 3.14
CA ASP A 54 15.68 11.86 3.23
C ASP A 54 14.54 12.67 3.85
N VAL A 55 13.86 13.44 3.02
CA VAL A 55 12.84 14.39 3.49
C VAL A 55 11.45 14.15 2.92
N PHE A 56 11.29 13.24 1.96
CA PHE A 56 10.01 12.99 1.32
C PHE A 56 9.46 11.64 1.75
N TYR A 57 8.30 11.69 2.37
CA TYR A 57 7.62 10.52 2.92
C TYR A 57 6.45 10.12 2.03
N ALA A 58 6.25 8.82 1.87
CA ALA A 58 5.06 8.27 1.24
C ALA A 58 4.60 7.04 2.00
N GLU A 59 3.29 6.84 2.08
CA GLU A 59 2.73 5.61 2.62
C GLU A 59 1.48 5.23 1.85
N ILE A 60 1.20 3.93 1.86
CA ILE A 60 -0.05 3.40 1.35
C ILE A 60 -0.62 2.44 2.37
N ASN A 61 -1.93 2.54 2.58
CA ASN A 61 -2.69 1.62 3.41
C ASN A 61 -3.76 0.98 2.54
N LEU A 62 -3.79 -0.34 2.52
CA LEU A 62 -4.84 -1.12 1.89
C LEU A 62 -5.65 -1.80 2.98
N SER A 63 -6.94 -1.42 3.08
CA SER A 63 -7.84 -1.99 4.06
C SER A 63 -8.69 -3.06 3.41
N PHE A 64 -8.62 -4.28 3.95
CA PHE A 64 -9.43 -5.42 3.56
C PHE A 64 -10.39 -5.75 4.69
N PRO A 65 -11.49 -6.44 4.42
CA PRO A 65 -12.29 -6.98 5.52
C PRO A 65 -11.44 -7.93 6.38
N GLY A 66 -11.20 -7.51 7.63
CA GLY A 66 -10.43 -8.31 8.59
C GLY A 66 -8.91 -8.17 8.53
N ASN A 67 -8.37 -7.33 7.65
CA ASN A 67 -6.92 -7.13 7.59
C ASN A 67 -6.58 -5.78 6.99
N ASN A 68 -5.31 -5.39 7.16
CA ASN A 68 -4.79 -4.13 6.63
C ASN A 68 -3.33 -4.35 6.23
N LEU A 69 -2.98 -3.92 5.03
CA LEU A 69 -1.60 -3.94 4.55
C LEU A 69 -1.08 -2.51 4.45
N ARG A 70 0.17 -2.31 4.80
CA ARG A 70 0.77 -0.99 4.82
C ARG A 70 2.20 -1.03 4.32
N ALA A 71 2.57 0.01 3.57
CA ALA A 71 3.95 0.24 3.17
C ALA A 71 4.27 1.72 3.35
N GLU A 72 5.51 2.02 3.76
CA GLU A 72 5.97 3.40 3.92
C GLU A 72 7.43 3.51 3.50
N ALA A 73 7.82 4.70 3.04
CA ALA A 73 9.19 4.98 2.63
C ALA A 73 9.49 6.48 2.78
N THR A 74 10.74 6.76 3.12
CA THR A 74 11.24 8.14 3.17
C THR A 74 12.53 8.19 2.37
N THR A 75 12.58 9.07 1.38
CA THR A 75 13.75 9.22 0.50
C THR A 75 13.99 10.70 0.20
N GLY A 76 15.06 10.97 -0.54
CA GLY A 76 15.38 12.32 -0.99
C GLY A 76 14.55 12.82 -2.17
N ASP A 77 13.65 11.99 -2.69
CA ASP A 77 12.82 12.31 -3.85
C ASP A 77 11.45 11.68 -3.69
N ILE A 78 10.40 12.49 -3.82
CA ILE A 78 9.04 12.00 -3.63
C ILE A 78 8.67 10.88 -4.62
N TYR A 79 9.16 10.94 -5.84
CA TYR A 79 8.88 9.91 -6.83
C TYR A 79 9.51 8.58 -6.44
N ASN A 80 10.71 8.61 -5.89
CA ASN A 80 11.37 7.40 -5.37
C ASN A 80 10.60 6.82 -4.19
N SER A 81 10.10 7.68 -3.30
CA SER A 81 9.30 7.23 -2.16
C SER A 81 8.03 6.54 -2.63
N ILE A 82 7.36 7.09 -3.64
CA ILE A 82 6.16 6.50 -4.23
C ILE A 82 6.50 5.14 -4.87
N ASP A 83 7.61 5.04 -5.59
CA ASP A 83 8.05 3.79 -6.20
C ASP A 83 8.30 2.70 -5.15
N GLU A 84 8.96 3.07 -4.05
CA GLU A 84 9.26 2.11 -2.98
C GLU A 84 8.00 1.56 -2.34
N ILE A 85 7.03 2.42 -2.03
CA ILE A 85 5.78 1.93 -1.42
C ILE A 85 4.98 1.08 -2.41
N HIS A 86 5.02 1.42 -3.68
CA HIS A 86 4.35 0.63 -4.71
C HIS A 86 4.92 -0.78 -4.79
N ASN A 87 6.24 -0.89 -4.87
CA ASN A 87 6.91 -2.18 -4.94
C ASN A 87 6.67 -3.02 -3.70
N ASP A 88 6.72 -2.39 -2.53
CA ASP A 88 6.53 -3.07 -1.25
C ASP A 88 5.09 -3.57 -1.10
N ILE A 89 4.12 -2.73 -1.38
CA ILE A 89 2.72 -3.13 -1.23
C ILE A 89 2.34 -4.25 -2.21
N LYS A 90 2.89 -4.24 -3.42
CA LYS A 90 2.69 -5.33 -4.37
C LYS A 90 3.25 -6.64 -3.85
N ARG A 91 4.43 -6.59 -3.24
CA ARG A 91 5.03 -7.78 -2.64
C ARG A 91 4.17 -8.32 -1.50
N GLN A 92 3.68 -7.44 -0.64
CA GLN A 92 2.79 -7.82 0.46
C GLN A 92 1.48 -8.42 -0.06
N LEU A 93 0.91 -7.85 -1.12
CA LEU A 93 -0.31 -8.37 -1.73
C LEU A 93 -0.12 -9.79 -2.26
N ARG A 94 1.00 -10.06 -2.91
CA ARG A 94 1.29 -11.39 -3.42
C ARG A 94 1.36 -12.42 -2.30
N LYS A 95 2.04 -12.06 -1.20
CA LYS A 95 2.13 -12.94 -0.02
C LYS A 95 0.76 -13.15 0.61
N TYR A 96 -0.01 -12.09 0.76
CA TYR A 96 -1.35 -12.17 1.34
C TYR A 96 -2.26 -13.06 0.52
N ARG A 97 -2.24 -12.90 -0.80
CA ARG A 97 -3.05 -13.71 -1.71
C ARG A 97 -2.67 -15.19 -1.63
N THR A 98 -1.38 -15.49 -1.63
CA THR A 98 -0.89 -16.87 -1.54
C THR A 98 -1.31 -17.52 -0.23
N GLY A 99 -1.13 -16.82 0.89
CA GLY A 99 -1.53 -17.31 2.20
C GLY A 99 -3.02 -17.58 2.29
N ARG A 100 -3.85 -16.68 1.73
CA ARG A 100 -5.30 -16.86 1.69
C ARG A 100 -5.70 -18.08 0.85
N MET A 101 -5.07 -18.26 -0.31
CA MET A 101 -5.34 -19.40 -1.17
C MET A 101 -4.94 -20.71 -0.51
N GLU A 102 -3.79 -20.75 0.15
CA GLU A 102 -3.36 -21.92 0.91
C GLU A 102 -4.33 -22.25 2.03
N SER A 103 -4.79 -21.26 2.76
CA SER A 103 -5.76 -21.45 3.84
C SER A 103 -7.05 -22.09 3.32
N ILE A 104 -7.54 -21.63 2.18
CA ILE A 104 -8.74 -22.21 1.56
C ILE A 104 -8.50 -23.67 1.17
N ARG A 105 -7.34 -23.98 0.58
CA ARG A 105 -6.99 -25.35 0.18
C ARG A 105 -6.88 -26.30 1.36
N LYS A 106 -6.38 -25.81 2.49
CA LYS A 106 -6.17 -26.63 3.69
C LYS A 106 -7.41 -26.81 4.55
N GLY A 107 -8.48 -26.12 4.20
CA GLY A 107 -9.77 -26.27 4.86
C GLY A 107 -10.02 -25.37 6.04
N ALA A 108 -11.17 -25.58 6.70
CA ALA A 108 -11.67 -24.68 7.73
C ALA A 108 -10.74 -24.51 8.94
N ARG A 109 -10.04 -25.57 9.33
CA ARG A 109 -9.11 -25.50 10.46
C ARG A 109 -8.00 -24.50 10.17
N LYS A 110 -7.43 -24.56 9.00
CA LYS A 110 -6.36 -23.66 8.61
C LYS A 110 -6.85 -22.23 8.52
N ILE A 111 -8.06 -22.03 8.02
CA ILE A 111 -8.70 -20.72 7.95
C ILE A 111 -8.86 -20.14 9.35
N LYS A 112 -9.30 -20.94 10.31
CA LYS A 112 -9.43 -20.49 11.70
C LYS A 112 -8.10 -20.05 12.30
N GLU A 113 -7.05 -20.81 12.06
CA GLU A 113 -5.72 -20.44 12.52
C GLU A 113 -5.25 -19.13 11.91
N TRP A 114 -5.51 -18.96 10.63
CA TRP A 114 -5.16 -17.73 9.92
C TRP A 114 -5.91 -16.52 10.49
N ILE A 115 -7.20 -16.66 10.72
CA ILE A 115 -8.03 -15.60 11.31
C ILE A 115 -7.54 -15.23 12.69
N LYS A 116 -7.16 -16.20 13.52
CA LYS A 116 -6.64 -15.94 14.85
C LYS A 116 -5.29 -15.24 14.83
N GLY A 117 -4.52 -15.44 13.79
CA GLY A 117 -3.24 -14.77 13.60
C GLY A 117 -3.36 -13.32 13.17
N ILE A 118 -4.53 -12.88 12.81
CA ILE A 118 -4.82 -11.51 12.45
C ILE A 118 -5.24 -10.73 13.70
#